data_b8896d503aedc8d67097233ed43ff0fa
#
_entry.id   b8896d503aedc8d67097233ed43ff0fa
#
_cell.length_a   1.000
_cell.length_b   1.000
_cell.length_c   1.000
_cell.angle_alpha   90.00
_cell.angle_beta   90.00
_cell.angle_gamma   90.00
#
_symmetry.space_group_name_H-M   'P 1'
#
loop_
_entity.id
_entity.type
_entity.pdbx_description
1 polymer ?
#
loop_
_entity_poly.entity_id
_entity_poly.type
_entity_poly.pdbx_seq_one_letter_code
_entity_poly.pdbx_strand_id
1 'polypeptide(L)'
;MLFIGDGMGQAHRFAGQLLAAGRDGRLAMDRLPVLGNMGTMCVDPTTFVTDSAAAASAIATGVKTKNGCVSIDANGECRPTILEMAKASGRSVGLIS
;
A
#
# COMPACT_ATOMS: atom_id res chain seq x y z
N MET A 1 -10.60 1.86 7.59
CA MET A 1 -9.20 1.86 8.05
C MET A 1 -8.41 0.99 7.09
N LEU A 2 -7.24 1.44 6.64
CA LEU A 2 -6.35 0.73 5.72
C LEU A 2 -5.05 0.38 6.46
N PHE A 3 -4.61 -0.87 6.36
CA PHE A 3 -3.32 -1.33 6.87
C PHE A 3 -2.45 -1.76 5.68
N ILE A 4 -1.23 -1.26 5.63
CA ILE A 4 -0.27 -1.56 4.57
C ILE A 4 1.00 -2.11 5.24
N GLY A 5 1.40 -3.32 4.87
CA GLY A 5 2.68 -3.89 5.28
C GLY A 5 3.76 -3.50 4.28
N ASP A 6 4.55 -2.48 4.59
CA ASP A 6 5.65 -2.04 3.73
C ASP A 6 6.72 -3.12 3.63
N GLY A 7 7.07 -3.51 2.42
CA GLY A 7 8.03 -4.58 2.14
C GLY A 7 7.59 -5.97 2.62
N MET A 8 6.35 -6.13 3.06
CA MET A 8 5.84 -7.40 3.58
C MET A 8 5.54 -8.40 2.45
N GLY A 9 6.50 -9.25 2.15
CA GLY A 9 6.31 -10.38 1.24
C GLY A 9 5.71 -11.61 1.94
N GLN A 10 5.39 -12.65 1.15
CA GLN A 10 4.81 -13.90 1.66
C GLN A 10 5.69 -14.59 2.72
N ALA A 11 7.01 -14.51 2.58
CA ALA A 11 7.94 -15.07 3.56
C ALA A 11 7.82 -14.39 4.93
N HIS A 12 7.67 -13.06 4.95
CA HIS A 12 7.45 -12.30 6.19
C HIS A 12 6.12 -12.68 6.85
N ARG A 13 5.06 -12.78 6.04
CA ARG A 13 3.74 -13.22 6.53
C ARG A 13 3.81 -14.62 7.14
N PHE A 14 4.48 -15.57 6.47
CA PHE A 14 4.64 -16.94 6.96
C PHE A 14 5.47 -16.99 8.25
N ALA A 15 6.57 -16.27 8.31
CA ALA A 15 7.38 -16.16 9.54
C ALA A 15 6.57 -15.57 10.70
N GLY A 16 5.79 -14.51 10.43
CA GLY A 16 4.89 -13.92 11.42
C GLY A 16 3.81 -14.89 11.89
N GLN A 17 3.26 -15.72 11.01
CA GLN A 17 2.30 -16.77 11.38
C GLN A 17 2.95 -17.79 12.31
N LEU A 18 4.12 -18.31 11.96
CA LEU A 18 4.84 -19.28 12.78
C LEU A 18 5.13 -18.74 14.19
N LEU A 19 5.57 -17.48 14.26
CA LEU A 19 5.91 -16.84 15.53
C LEU A 19 4.68 -16.54 16.40
N ALA A 20 3.62 -16.00 15.80
CA ALA A 20 2.46 -15.51 16.56
C ALA A 20 1.38 -16.57 16.78
N ALA A 21 1.24 -17.55 15.90
CA ALA A 21 0.12 -18.51 15.90
C ALA A 21 0.54 -19.97 15.73
N GLY A 22 1.84 -20.23 15.55
CA GLY A 22 2.38 -21.57 15.31
C GLY A 22 2.07 -22.09 13.90
N ARG A 23 2.51 -23.32 13.63
CA ARG A 23 2.45 -23.97 12.32
C ARG A 23 1.04 -24.03 11.74
N ASP A 24 0.08 -24.41 12.55
CA ASP A 24 -1.32 -24.65 12.11
C ASP A 24 -2.25 -23.49 12.48
N GLY A 25 -1.69 -22.39 13.02
CA GLY A 25 -2.43 -21.20 13.39
C GLY A 25 -2.71 -20.28 12.22
N ARG A 26 -3.52 -19.23 12.46
CA ARG A 26 -3.88 -18.21 11.47
C ARG A 26 -3.67 -16.83 12.04
N LEU A 27 -3.12 -15.92 11.22
CA LEU A 27 -3.08 -14.50 11.53
C LEU A 27 -4.49 -13.88 11.44
N ALA A 28 -4.69 -12.74 12.08
CA ALA A 28 -5.97 -12.02 12.00
C ALA A 28 -6.36 -11.67 10.55
N MET A 29 -5.37 -11.30 9.73
CA MET A 29 -5.58 -10.99 8.31
C MET A 29 -6.10 -12.18 7.49
N ASP A 30 -5.79 -13.43 7.89
CA ASP A 30 -6.24 -14.64 7.20
C ASP A 30 -7.72 -14.97 7.44
N ARG A 31 -8.34 -14.23 8.36
CA ARG A 31 -9.77 -14.37 8.69
C ARG A 31 -10.64 -13.36 7.95
N LEU A 32 -10.03 -12.49 7.15
CA LEU A 32 -10.79 -11.55 6.32
C LEU A 32 -11.59 -12.33 5.26
N PRO A 33 -12.83 -11.92 4.97
CA PRO A 33 -13.74 -12.68 4.12
C PRO A 33 -13.41 -12.63 2.63
N VAL A 34 -12.57 -11.67 2.22
CA VAL A 34 -12.22 -11.47 0.82
C VAL A 34 -10.70 -11.36 0.69
N LEU A 35 -10.14 -12.09 -0.27
CA LEU A 35 -8.75 -12.04 -0.66
C LEU A 35 -8.66 -11.64 -2.13
N GLY A 36 -7.60 -10.92 -2.49
CA GLY A 36 -7.34 -10.50 -3.87
C GLY A 36 -5.86 -10.27 -4.12
N ASN A 37 -5.50 -10.15 -5.38
CA ASN A 37 -4.18 -9.76 -5.82
C ASN A 37 -4.23 -8.37 -6.44
N MET A 38 -3.19 -7.58 -6.20
CA MET A 38 -3.06 -6.23 -6.74
C MET A 38 -1.72 -6.11 -7.47
N GLY A 39 -1.76 -5.60 -8.71
CA GLY A 39 -0.56 -5.26 -9.45
C GLY A 39 0.07 -4.00 -8.89
N THR A 40 1.33 -4.08 -8.43
CA THR A 40 2.03 -2.96 -7.76
C THR A 40 3.09 -2.28 -8.63
N MET A 41 3.32 -2.70 -9.85
CA MET A 41 4.33 -2.10 -10.74
C MET A 41 4.09 -0.60 -10.94
N CYS A 42 5.17 0.20 -10.85
CA CYS A 42 5.16 1.63 -11.18
C CYS A 42 5.01 1.85 -12.71
N VAL A 43 4.99 3.09 -13.14
CA VAL A 43 4.84 3.41 -14.59
C VAL A 43 6.15 3.33 -15.38
N ASP A 44 7.30 3.22 -14.71
CA ASP A 44 8.59 3.07 -15.39
C ASP A 44 8.72 1.66 -15.97
N PRO A 45 8.78 1.50 -17.31
CA PRO A 45 8.83 0.19 -17.94
C PRO A 45 10.15 -0.55 -17.69
N THR A 46 11.18 0.13 -17.20
CA THR A 46 12.49 -0.45 -16.90
C THR A 46 12.61 -0.95 -15.47
N THR A 47 11.63 -0.64 -14.63
CA THR A 47 11.64 -0.96 -13.20
C THR A 47 10.58 -2.02 -12.87
N PHE A 48 11.01 -3.21 -12.49
CA PHE A 48 10.12 -4.32 -12.11
C PHE A 48 9.65 -4.26 -10.66
N VAL A 49 10.34 -3.52 -9.81
CA VAL A 49 10.04 -3.42 -8.37
C VAL A 49 9.65 -1.99 -8.03
N THR A 50 8.44 -1.82 -7.52
CA THR A 50 7.93 -0.52 -7.06
C THR A 50 8.47 -0.23 -5.67
N ASP A 51 8.93 1.00 -5.42
CA ASP A 51 9.29 1.48 -4.10
C ASP A 51 8.06 1.90 -3.27
N SER A 52 8.28 2.17 -1.99
CA SER A 52 7.23 2.59 -1.06
C SER A 52 6.57 3.91 -1.47
N ALA A 53 7.35 4.85 -2.03
CA ALA A 53 6.87 6.17 -2.42
C ALA A 53 5.84 6.07 -3.56
N ALA A 54 6.20 5.37 -4.65
CA ALA A 54 5.31 5.17 -5.79
C ALA A 54 4.10 4.30 -5.42
N ALA A 55 4.30 3.24 -4.62
CA ALA A 55 3.21 2.36 -4.19
C ALA A 55 2.20 3.10 -3.31
N ALA A 56 2.66 3.84 -2.29
CA ALA A 56 1.80 4.63 -1.41
C ALA A 56 1.08 5.74 -2.18
N SER A 57 1.77 6.42 -3.10
CA SER A 57 1.15 7.43 -3.98
C SER A 57 0.03 6.83 -4.81
N ALA A 58 0.25 5.67 -5.43
CA ALA A 58 -0.78 5.00 -6.24
C ALA A 58 -2.01 4.61 -5.40
N ILE A 59 -1.81 4.11 -4.18
CA ILE A 59 -2.90 3.77 -3.26
C ILE A 59 -3.65 5.02 -2.82
N ALA A 60 -2.93 6.13 -2.53
CA ALA A 60 -3.52 7.35 -2.00
C ALA A 60 -4.21 8.22 -3.05
N THR A 61 -3.76 8.18 -4.31
CA THR A 61 -4.24 9.06 -5.40
C THR A 61 -5.04 8.31 -6.46
N GLY A 62 -4.93 6.98 -6.54
CA GLY A 62 -5.48 6.17 -7.62
C GLY A 62 -4.67 6.25 -8.94
N VAL A 63 -3.52 6.93 -8.94
CA VAL A 63 -2.69 7.14 -10.13
C VAL A 63 -1.28 6.61 -9.89
N LYS A 64 -0.81 5.75 -10.79
CA LYS A 64 0.56 5.22 -10.73
C LYS A 64 1.58 6.30 -11.09
N THR A 65 2.73 6.26 -10.43
CA THR A 65 3.86 7.16 -10.65
C THR A 65 5.18 6.41 -10.78
N LYS A 66 6.28 7.13 -10.92
CA LYS A 66 7.65 6.58 -10.95
C LYS A 66 8.17 6.38 -9.53
N ASN A 67 9.15 5.49 -9.37
CA ASN A 67 9.85 5.32 -8.10
C ASN A 67 10.45 6.66 -7.62
N GLY A 68 10.48 6.86 -6.32
CA GLY A 68 10.93 8.11 -5.68
C GLY A 68 9.94 9.27 -5.72
N CYS A 69 8.78 9.11 -6.36
CA CYS A 69 7.77 10.16 -6.48
C CYS A 69 6.65 10.01 -5.45
N VAL A 70 6.26 11.13 -4.84
CA VAL A 70 5.18 11.20 -3.85
C VAL A 70 4.07 12.13 -4.34
N SER A 71 2.86 11.60 -4.52
CA SER A 71 1.64 12.33 -4.89
C SER A 71 1.76 13.18 -6.17
N ILE A 72 2.67 12.80 -7.07
CA ILE A 72 2.76 13.36 -8.42
C ILE A 72 2.59 12.23 -9.43
N ASP A 73 2.03 12.53 -10.58
CA ASP A 73 1.85 11.54 -11.65
C ASP A 73 3.12 11.38 -12.52
N ALA A 74 3.03 10.55 -13.56
CA ALA A 74 4.14 10.31 -14.48
C ALA A 74 4.59 11.56 -15.27
N ASN A 75 3.73 12.58 -15.36
CA ASN A 75 3.99 13.86 -16.04
C ASN A 75 4.56 14.92 -15.08
N GLY A 76 4.66 14.62 -13.77
CA GLY A 76 5.12 15.54 -12.74
C GLY A 76 4.01 16.45 -12.17
N GLU A 77 2.74 16.17 -12.46
CA GLU A 77 1.62 16.92 -11.92
C GLU A 77 1.19 16.39 -10.55
N CYS A 78 0.94 17.30 -9.60
CA CYS A 78 0.42 16.95 -8.29
C CYS A 78 -0.97 16.32 -8.38
N ARG A 79 -1.17 15.24 -7.61
CA ARG A 79 -2.46 14.55 -7.52
C ARG A 79 -2.96 14.58 -6.08
N PRO A 80 -4.21 15.02 -5.84
CA PRO A 80 -4.78 15.04 -4.51
C PRO A 80 -4.92 13.62 -3.96
N THR A 81 -4.57 13.46 -2.70
CA THR A 81 -4.70 12.19 -1.99
C THR A 81 -6.10 12.02 -1.41
N ILE A 82 -6.50 10.77 -1.18
CA ILE A 82 -7.76 10.46 -0.50
C ILE A 82 -7.84 11.09 0.90
N LEU A 83 -6.70 11.30 1.59
CA LEU A 83 -6.65 11.99 2.88
C LEU A 83 -7.00 13.47 2.74
N GLU A 84 -6.41 14.16 1.76
CA GLU A 84 -6.74 15.57 1.48
C GLU A 84 -8.21 15.73 1.11
N MET A 85 -8.72 14.84 0.26
CA MET A 85 -10.15 14.84 -0.11
C MET A 85 -11.06 14.58 1.10
N ALA A 86 -10.71 13.62 1.97
CA ALA A 86 -11.45 13.33 3.19
C ALA A 86 -11.43 14.53 4.14
N LYS A 87 -10.26 15.16 4.35
CA LYS A 87 -10.13 16.35 5.18
C LYS A 87 -10.93 17.52 4.63
N ALA A 88 -10.89 17.76 3.33
CA ALA A 88 -11.70 18.81 2.67
C ALA A 88 -13.20 18.58 2.82
N SER A 89 -13.65 17.33 2.95
CA SER A 89 -15.05 16.97 3.22
C SER A 89 -15.42 16.96 4.71
N GLY A 90 -14.57 17.52 5.59
CA GLY A 90 -14.82 17.62 7.03
C GLY A 90 -14.60 16.34 7.82
N ARG A 91 -13.94 15.33 7.26
CA ARG A 91 -13.65 14.07 7.94
C ARG A 91 -12.33 14.15 8.70
N SER A 92 -12.26 13.47 9.84
CA SER A 92 -10.99 13.26 10.54
C SER A 92 -10.11 12.30 9.77
N VAL A 93 -8.82 12.60 9.72
CA VAL A 93 -7.79 11.78 9.06
C VAL A 93 -6.63 11.56 10.02
N GLY A 94 -5.92 10.44 9.86
CA GLY A 94 -4.76 10.11 10.66
C GLY A 94 -3.83 9.15 9.90
N LEU A 95 -2.53 9.30 10.16
CA LEU A 95 -1.47 8.42 9.67
C LEU A 95 -0.69 7.92 10.86
N ILE A 96 -0.30 6.65 10.81
CA ILE A 96 0.56 6.01 11.81
C ILE A 96 1.64 5.26 11.02
N SER A 97 2.91 5.52 11.36
CA SER A 97 4.07 4.81 10.79
C SER A 97 5.12 4.58 11.86
#